data_40902dd470d74a4e264876cf893f1f31
#
_entry.id   40902dd470d74a4e264876cf893f1f31
#
_cell.length_a   1.000
_cell.length_b   1.000
_cell.length_c   1.000
_cell.angle_alpha   90.00
_cell.angle_beta   90.00
_cell.angle_gamma   90.00
#
_symmetry.space_group_name_H-M   'P 1'
#
loop_
_entity.id
_entity.type
_entity.pdbx_description
1 polymer ?
#
loop_
_entity_poly.entity_id
_entity_poly.type
_entity_poly.pdbx_seq_one_letter_code
_entity_poly.pdbx_strand_id
1 'polypeptide(L)' 'MSSLDNLVAEILEQAKKEASRMLTKAKAENLEFFEKENKKIQREIDIIEQKSKEETISLQIFKEP' A
#
# COMPACT_ATOMS: atom_id res chain seq x y z
N MET A 1 27.70 25.26 -28.88
CA MET A 1 26.68 25.71 -27.93
C MET A 1 27.32 26.64 -26.89
N SER A 2 26.58 27.60 -26.40
CA SER A 2 27.10 28.52 -25.37
C SER A 2 27.15 27.81 -24.01
N SER A 3 27.97 28.34 -23.11
CA SER A 3 28.01 27.87 -21.71
C SER A 3 26.65 28.00 -21.02
N LEU A 4 25.89 29.02 -21.40
CA LEU A 4 24.56 29.24 -20.87
C LEU A 4 23.57 28.11 -21.28
N ASP A 5 23.63 27.73 -22.57
CA ASP A 5 22.79 26.61 -23.06
C ASP A 5 23.12 25.29 -22.35
N ASN A 6 24.42 25.06 -22.11
CA ASN A 6 24.83 23.85 -21.35
C ASN A 6 24.38 23.90 -19.91
N LEU A 7 24.42 25.06 -19.27
CA LEU A 7 23.94 25.24 -17.90
C LEU A 7 22.43 25.00 -17.82
N VAL A 8 21.65 25.53 -18.72
CA VAL A 8 20.21 25.35 -18.80
C VAL A 8 19.88 23.85 -19.00
N ALA A 9 20.58 23.20 -19.93
CA ALA A 9 20.39 21.76 -20.17
C ALA A 9 20.69 20.93 -18.93
N GLU A 10 21.77 21.29 -18.20
CA GLU A 10 22.10 20.58 -16.93
C GLU A 10 21.06 20.79 -15.86
N ILE A 11 20.55 22.01 -15.69
CA ILE A 11 19.49 22.31 -14.72
C ILE A 11 18.22 21.49 -15.04
N LEU A 12 17.83 21.44 -16.30
CA LEU A 12 16.67 20.65 -16.74
C LEU A 12 16.87 19.15 -16.48
N GLU A 13 18.07 18.65 -16.75
CA GLU A 13 18.40 17.25 -16.49
C GLU A 13 18.31 16.92 -14.99
N GLN A 14 18.85 17.79 -14.14
CA GLN A 14 18.75 17.61 -12.68
C GLN A 14 17.31 17.67 -12.19
N ALA A 15 16.51 18.58 -12.73
CA ALA A 15 15.08 18.68 -12.41
C ALA A 15 14.32 17.41 -12.78
N LYS A 16 14.61 16.83 -13.95
CA LYS A 16 14.00 15.55 -14.38
C LYS A 16 14.40 14.40 -13.48
N LYS A 17 15.66 14.31 -13.10
CA LYS A 17 16.14 13.28 -12.17
C LYS A 17 15.46 13.38 -10.83
N GLU A 18 15.34 14.59 -10.27
CA GLU A 18 14.67 14.82 -9.00
C GLU A 18 13.19 14.46 -9.07
N ALA A 19 12.48 14.87 -10.13
CA ALA A 19 11.09 14.51 -10.35
C ALA A 19 10.88 12.99 -10.42
N SER A 20 11.77 12.30 -11.16
CA SER A 20 11.75 10.83 -11.26
C SER A 20 11.99 10.17 -9.91
N ARG A 21 12.95 10.68 -9.14
CA ARG A 21 13.24 10.18 -7.79
C ARG A 21 12.04 10.33 -6.86
N MET A 22 11.42 11.50 -6.87
CA MET A 22 10.23 11.79 -6.06
C MET A 22 9.06 10.87 -6.43
N LEU A 23 8.85 10.64 -7.72
CA LEU A 23 7.79 9.76 -8.19
C LEU A 23 8.02 8.31 -7.76
N THR A 24 9.24 7.82 -7.90
CA THR A 24 9.62 6.47 -7.48
C THR A 24 9.41 6.30 -5.97
N LYS A 25 9.82 7.28 -5.19
CA LYS A 25 9.63 7.29 -3.74
C LYS A 25 8.14 7.25 -3.37
N ALA A 26 7.35 8.11 -4.00
CA ALA A 26 5.91 8.16 -3.75
C ALA A 26 5.23 6.84 -4.09
N LYS A 27 5.59 6.22 -5.21
CA LYS A 27 5.07 4.90 -5.60
C LYS A 27 5.42 3.80 -4.59
N ALA A 28 6.66 3.81 -4.09
CA ALA A 28 7.11 2.86 -3.08
C ALA A 28 6.37 3.04 -1.75
N GLU A 29 6.19 4.29 -1.31
CA GLU A 29 5.44 4.61 -0.10
C GLU A 29 3.96 4.21 -0.22
N ASN A 30 3.35 4.45 -1.37
CA ASN A 30 1.98 4.06 -1.63
C ASN A 30 1.82 2.54 -1.61
N LEU A 31 2.74 1.81 -2.23
CA LEU A 31 2.70 0.34 -2.22
C LEU A 31 2.81 -0.19 -0.80
N GLU A 32 3.73 0.34 -0.02
CA GLU A 32 3.89 -0.04 1.39
C GLU A 32 2.62 0.23 2.19
N PHE A 33 2.00 1.39 1.99
CA PHE A 33 0.74 1.75 2.62
C PHE A 33 -0.36 0.74 2.28
N PHE A 34 -0.55 0.45 1.01
CA PHE A 34 -1.57 -0.52 0.56
C PHE A 34 -1.32 -1.92 1.11
N GLU A 35 -0.08 -2.37 1.15
CA GLU A 35 0.26 -3.67 1.72
C GLU A 35 -0.08 -3.75 3.21
N LYS A 36 0.22 -2.71 3.97
CA LYS A 36 -0.13 -2.63 5.39
C LYS A 36 -1.63 -2.61 5.63
N GLU A 37 -2.37 -1.81 4.84
CA GLU A 37 -3.82 -1.75 4.93
C GLU A 37 -4.47 -3.08 4.54
N ASN A 38 -3.98 -3.73 3.51
CA ASN A 38 -4.49 -5.05 3.09
C ASN A 38 -4.28 -6.11 4.16
N LYS A 39 -3.12 -6.11 4.81
CA LYS A 39 -2.85 -7.02 5.94
C LYS A 39 -3.78 -6.77 7.11
N LYS A 40 -4.06 -5.51 7.41
CA LYS A 40 -4.98 -5.13 8.47
C LYS A 40 -6.40 -5.61 8.16
N ILE A 41 -6.87 -5.39 6.95
CA ILE A 41 -8.18 -5.84 6.49
C ILE A 41 -8.27 -7.37 6.56
N GLN A 42 -7.23 -8.07 6.12
CA GLN A 42 -7.20 -9.53 6.18
C GLN A 42 -7.29 -10.05 7.61
N ARG A 43 -6.60 -9.41 8.56
CA ARG A 43 -6.73 -9.76 9.98
C ARG A 43 -8.16 -9.55 10.50
N GLU A 44 -8.80 -8.46 10.09
CA GLU A 44 -10.20 -8.18 10.48
C GLU A 44 -11.15 -9.23 9.91
N ILE A 45 -10.97 -9.62 8.64
CA ILE A 45 -11.75 -10.67 8.00
C ILE A 45 -11.56 -12.00 8.74
N ASP A 46 -10.33 -12.37 9.07
CA ASP A 46 -10.02 -13.59 9.79
C ASP A 46 -10.70 -13.64 11.16
N ILE A 47 -10.73 -12.52 11.87
CA ILE A 47 -11.43 -12.40 13.15
C ILE A 47 -12.95 -12.61 12.97
N ILE A 48 -13.54 -11.97 11.97
CA ILE A 48 -14.97 -12.10 11.66
C ILE A 48 -15.31 -13.54 11.30
N GLU A 49 -14.50 -14.18 10.46
CA GLU A 49 -14.69 -15.57 10.07
C GLU A 49 -14.61 -16.51 11.28
N GLN A 50 -13.65 -16.28 12.16
CA GLN A 50 -13.49 -17.09 13.37
C GLN A 50 -14.69 -16.94 14.31
N LYS A 51 -15.16 -15.72 14.53
CA LYS A 51 -16.35 -15.45 15.33
C LYS A 51 -17.60 -16.09 14.73
N SER A 52 -17.77 -16.02 13.42
CA SER A 52 -18.88 -16.64 12.70
C SER A 52 -18.89 -18.15 12.88
N LYS A 53 -17.72 -18.79 12.79
CA LYS A 53 -17.58 -20.23 13.03
C LYS A 53 -17.94 -20.60 14.47
N GLU A 54 -17.49 -19.83 15.44
CA GLU A 54 -17.80 -20.06 16.86
C GLU A 54 -19.30 -19.92 17.13
N GLU A 55 -19.94 -18.92 16.57
CA GLU A 55 -21.39 -18.71 16.69
C GLU A 55 -22.17 -19.87 16.06
N THR A 56 -21.74 -20.34 14.89
CA THR A 56 -22.37 -21.46 14.20
C THR A 56 -22.27 -22.75 15.04
N ILE A 57 -21.11 -23.02 15.60
CA ILE A 57 -20.90 -24.16 16.49
C ILE A 57 -21.80 -24.05 17.72
N SER A 58 -21.88 -22.89 18.36
CA SER A 58 -22.74 -22.67 19.52
C SER A 58 -24.21 -22.91 19.21
N LEU A 59 -24.70 -22.41 18.08
CA LEU A 59 -26.08 -22.63 17.63
C LEU A 59 -26.38 -24.11 17.40
N GLN A 60 -25.44 -24.85 16.83
CA GLN A 60 -25.60 -26.29 16.62
C GLN A 60 -25.70 -27.08 17.95
N ILE A 61 -24.87 -26.70 18.93
CA ILE A 61 -24.91 -27.30 20.27
C ILE A 61 -26.28 -27.09 20.94
N PHE A 62 -26.85 -25.91 20.80
CA PHE A 62 -28.17 -25.59 21.34
C PHE A 62 -29.33 -26.26 20.61
N LYS A 63 -29.15 -26.65 19.36
CA LYS A 63 -30.19 -27.30 18.55
C LYS A 63 -30.26 -28.81 18.74
N GLU A 64 -29.19 -29.45 19.19
CA GLU A 64 -29.19 -30.89 19.44
C GLU A 64 -29.92 -31.19 20.77
N PRO A 65 -30.92 -32.07 20.75
CA PRO A 65 -31.62 -32.46 21.96
C PRO A 65 -30.73 -33.26 22.92
#